data_bd74c96b6ed9136ad667269ffc8d5d39
#
_entry.id   bd74c96b6ed9136ad667269ffc8d5d39
#
_cell.length_a   1.000
_cell.length_b   1.000
_cell.length_c   1.000
_cell.angle_alpha   90.00
_cell.angle_beta   90.00
_cell.angle_gamma   90.00
#
_symmetry.space_group_name_H-M   'P 1'
#
loop_
_entity.id
_entity.type
_entity.pdbx_description
1 polymer ?
#
loop_
_entity_poly.entity_id
_entity_poly.type
_entity_poly.pdbx_seq_one_letter_code
_entity_poly.pdbx_strand_id
1 'polypeptide(L)'
;LGSFRLSTNSTATSDELGIMAVAYFERFGYRAEDVKACIIGSVVPQVMYSITSAIIKYFGVEPLVVGTDVDTGLKFDPRCYETGRLGTDRAVNCIAALEKYGGPFLILDFGTATTLDAVSREGVYLGGCIPAGVQVSIDGLFQKTALLPRVELVKPDTVLSTTAVGQIQAGAVLGYIGAIEYLIRHAKEEIGQPDTKVVATGGLSRLVADNTELIDVVDPQLVLDGLRIIYERARR
;
A
#
# COMPACT_ATOMS: atom_id res chain seq x y z
N LEU A 1 2.06 -20.58 -4.16
CA LEU A 1 2.44 -19.44 -4.97
C LEU A 1 3.44 -18.60 -4.18
N GLY A 2 4.35 -17.91 -4.85
CA GLY A 2 5.38 -17.07 -4.25
C GLY A 2 5.09 -15.58 -4.42
N SER A 3 5.75 -14.75 -3.61
CA SER A 3 5.81 -13.31 -3.79
C SER A 3 7.24 -12.83 -3.59
N PHE A 4 7.63 -11.76 -4.27
CA PHE A 4 8.93 -11.14 -4.13
C PHE A 4 8.80 -9.62 -4.27
N ARG A 5 9.81 -8.90 -3.80
CA ARG A 5 9.89 -7.44 -3.90
C ARG A 5 11.17 -7.03 -4.59
N LEU A 6 11.07 -6.05 -5.46
CA LEU A 6 12.20 -5.35 -6.08
C LEU A 6 12.15 -3.88 -5.71
N SER A 7 13.32 -3.25 -5.65
CA SER A 7 13.39 -1.80 -5.52
C SER A 7 12.87 -1.15 -6.80
N THR A 8 12.04 -0.13 -6.68
CA THR A 8 11.59 0.64 -7.83
C THR A 8 12.75 1.49 -8.35
N ASN A 9 13.27 1.13 -9.53
CA ASN A 9 14.27 1.89 -10.25
C ASN A 9 13.64 2.43 -11.54
N SER A 10 13.43 3.73 -11.61
CA SER A 10 12.80 4.39 -12.77
C SER A 10 13.66 4.36 -14.05
N THR A 11 14.93 4.00 -13.93
CA THR A 11 15.87 3.87 -15.05
C THR A 11 16.14 2.41 -15.45
N ALA A 12 15.53 1.43 -14.75
CA ALA A 12 15.72 0.02 -15.07
C ALA A 12 15.19 -0.30 -16.48
N THR A 13 15.99 -1.05 -17.21
CA THR A 13 15.62 -1.53 -18.55
C THR A 13 14.64 -2.70 -18.45
N SER A 14 13.96 -3.00 -19.56
CA SER A 14 13.10 -4.18 -19.64
C SER A 14 13.87 -5.48 -19.43
N ASP A 15 15.15 -5.51 -19.83
CA ASP A 15 15.99 -6.71 -19.66
C ASP A 15 16.38 -6.93 -18.21
N GLU A 16 16.76 -5.88 -17.48
CA GLU A 16 17.06 -5.99 -16.05
C GLU A 16 15.84 -6.48 -15.27
N LEU A 17 14.66 -5.90 -15.52
CA LEU A 17 13.42 -6.31 -14.84
C LEU A 17 13.02 -7.74 -15.22
N GLY A 18 13.09 -8.09 -16.50
CA GLY A 18 12.70 -9.40 -17.02
C GLY A 18 13.59 -10.52 -16.49
N ILE A 19 14.93 -10.35 -16.57
CA ILE A 19 15.89 -11.35 -16.07
C ILE A 19 15.72 -11.55 -14.56
N MET A 20 15.57 -10.45 -13.77
CA MET A 20 15.32 -10.57 -12.33
C MET A 20 14.01 -11.30 -12.04
N ALA A 21 12.93 -10.97 -12.74
CA ALA A 21 11.65 -11.64 -12.54
C ALA A 21 11.74 -13.14 -12.87
N VAL A 22 12.35 -13.53 -13.99
CA VAL A 22 12.56 -14.95 -14.35
C VAL A 22 13.37 -15.66 -13.28
N ALA A 23 14.48 -15.08 -12.81
CA ALA A 23 15.30 -15.70 -11.76
C ALA A 23 14.51 -15.93 -10.45
N TYR A 24 13.61 -15.02 -10.08
CA TYR A 24 12.71 -15.23 -8.93
C TYR A 24 11.71 -16.36 -9.19
N PHE A 25 11.12 -16.44 -10.39
CA PHE A 25 10.20 -17.52 -10.75
C PHE A 25 10.91 -18.87 -10.64
N GLU A 26 12.10 -19.01 -11.23
CA GLU A 26 12.91 -20.22 -11.14
C GLU A 26 13.26 -20.59 -9.69
N ARG A 27 13.59 -19.58 -8.85
CA ARG A 27 13.86 -19.78 -7.42
C ARG A 27 12.66 -20.37 -6.67
N PHE A 28 11.45 -20.05 -7.10
CA PHE A 28 10.21 -20.62 -6.56
C PHE A 28 9.77 -21.93 -7.24
N GLY A 29 10.55 -22.43 -8.20
CA GLY A 29 10.25 -23.66 -8.92
C GLY A 29 9.23 -23.50 -10.06
N TYR A 30 9.03 -22.26 -10.54
CA TYR A 30 8.16 -21.95 -11.68
C TYR A 30 8.99 -21.59 -12.90
N ARG A 31 8.42 -21.80 -14.08
CA ARG A 31 9.01 -21.41 -15.37
C ARG A 31 8.26 -20.21 -15.94
N ALA A 32 8.94 -19.40 -16.73
CA ALA A 32 8.30 -18.25 -17.40
C ALA A 32 7.11 -18.68 -18.27
N GLU A 33 7.19 -19.83 -18.93
CA GLU A 33 6.14 -20.40 -19.79
C GLU A 33 4.88 -20.84 -19.01
N ASP A 34 4.99 -21.01 -17.69
CA ASP A 34 3.85 -21.35 -16.82
C ASP A 34 2.93 -20.15 -16.57
N VAL A 35 3.44 -18.93 -16.82
CA VAL A 35 2.65 -17.70 -16.70
C VAL A 35 1.65 -17.62 -17.84
N LYS A 36 0.35 -17.56 -17.51
CA LYS A 36 -0.74 -17.48 -18.49
C LYS A 36 -1.33 -16.09 -18.61
N ALA A 37 -1.07 -15.24 -17.65
CA ALA A 37 -1.60 -13.89 -17.63
C ALA A 37 -0.82 -13.01 -16.64
N CYS A 38 -0.90 -11.71 -16.85
CA CYS A 38 -0.31 -10.70 -15.97
C CYS A 38 -1.29 -9.54 -15.81
N ILE A 39 -1.34 -8.97 -14.60
CA ILE A 39 -2.01 -7.69 -14.35
C ILE A 39 -1.02 -6.76 -13.66
N ILE A 40 -1.04 -5.49 -14.04
CA ILE A 40 -0.16 -4.45 -13.49
C ILE A 40 -1.02 -3.34 -12.89
N GLY A 41 -0.75 -2.99 -11.63
CA GLY A 41 -1.19 -1.75 -11.00
C GLY A 41 0.04 -0.90 -10.70
N SER A 42 0.07 0.34 -11.16
CA SER A 42 1.21 1.24 -10.95
C SER A 42 0.78 2.68 -10.75
N VAL A 43 1.51 3.36 -9.88
CA VAL A 43 1.45 4.82 -9.67
C VAL A 43 2.76 5.50 -10.12
N VAL A 44 3.63 4.76 -10.82
CA VAL A 44 4.93 5.24 -11.30
C VAL A 44 4.97 5.13 -12.83
N PRO A 45 4.55 6.17 -13.59
CA PRO A 45 4.48 6.11 -15.04
C PRO A 45 5.82 5.78 -15.72
N GLN A 46 6.93 6.18 -15.11
CA GLN A 46 8.27 6.03 -15.69
C GLN A 46 8.71 4.56 -15.86
N VAL A 47 8.19 3.64 -15.04
CA VAL A 47 8.56 2.22 -15.14
C VAL A 47 7.63 1.43 -16.07
N MET A 48 6.50 1.99 -16.48
CA MET A 48 5.47 1.25 -17.21
C MET A 48 5.97 0.67 -18.53
N TYR A 49 6.70 1.44 -19.31
CA TYR A 49 7.26 0.94 -20.57
C TYR A 49 8.19 -0.27 -20.33
N SER A 50 9.13 -0.13 -19.38
CA SER A 50 10.11 -1.19 -19.10
C SER A 50 9.46 -2.45 -18.53
N ILE A 51 8.50 -2.32 -17.60
CA ILE A 51 7.86 -3.49 -16.99
C ILE A 51 6.92 -4.19 -17.98
N THR A 52 6.14 -3.45 -18.79
CA THR A 52 5.29 -4.03 -19.83
C THR A 52 6.13 -4.77 -20.87
N SER A 53 7.20 -4.14 -21.37
CA SER A 53 8.12 -4.77 -22.31
C SER A 53 8.81 -6.00 -21.73
N ALA A 54 9.18 -5.98 -20.43
CA ALA A 54 9.77 -7.12 -19.74
C ALA A 54 8.80 -8.31 -19.69
N ILE A 55 7.54 -8.09 -19.35
CA ILE A 55 6.52 -9.15 -19.28
C ILE A 55 6.30 -9.77 -20.66
N ILE A 56 6.14 -8.95 -21.70
CA ILE A 56 5.95 -9.44 -23.07
C ILE A 56 7.18 -10.25 -23.51
N LYS A 57 8.38 -9.70 -23.32
CA LYS A 57 9.63 -10.31 -23.83
C LYS A 57 10.01 -11.60 -23.12
N TYR A 58 9.86 -11.66 -21.81
CA TYR A 58 10.37 -12.76 -20.98
C TYR A 58 9.31 -13.79 -20.58
N PHE A 59 8.04 -13.41 -20.58
CA PHE A 59 6.92 -14.30 -20.20
C PHE A 59 5.95 -14.57 -21.34
N GLY A 60 6.05 -13.85 -22.47
CA GLY A 60 5.22 -14.10 -23.65
C GLY A 60 3.74 -13.77 -23.47
N VAL A 61 3.39 -12.93 -22.49
CA VAL A 61 2.00 -12.54 -22.20
C VAL A 61 1.84 -11.03 -22.26
N GLU A 62 0.69 -10.56 -22.78
CA GLU A 62 0.30 -9.15 -22.73
C GLU A 62 -0.26 -8.85 -21.33
N PRO A 63 0.33 -7.91 -20.57
CA PRO A 63 -0.20 -7.55 -19.27
C PRO A 63 -1.46 -6.67 -19.39
N LEU A 64 -2.41 -6.89 -18.51
CA LEU A 64 -3.57 -6.02 -18.31
C LEU A 64 -3.17 -4.89 -17.35
N VAL A 65 -3.31 -3.63 -17.75
CA VAL A 65 -2.94 -2.47 -16.94
C VAL A 65 -4.18 -1.84 -16.30
N VAL A 66 -4.22 -1.80 -14.98
CA VAL A 66 -5.32 -1.18 -14.23
C VAL A 66 -5.33 0.33 -14.45
N GLY A 67 -6.50 0.88 -14.76
CA GLY A 67 -6.70 2.30 -15.07
C GLY A 67 -6.47 2.67 -16.53
N THR A 68 -5.85 1.79 -17.32
CA THR A 68 -5.70 1.95 -18.78
C THR A 68 -6.56 0.95 -19.55
N ASP A 69 -6.40 -0.34 -19.25
CA ASP A 69 -7.08 -1.42 -19.98
C ASP A 69 -8.31 -1.92 -19.21
N VAL A 70 -8.32 -1.74 -17.89
CA VAL A 70 -9.42 -2.15 -17.02
C VAL A 70 -9.68 -1.14 -15.92
N ASP A 71 -10.96 -0.84 -15.68
CA ASP A 71 -11.40 -0.05 -14.53
C ASP A 71 -11.44 -0.93 -13.26
N THR A 72 -11.16 -0.34 -12.13
CA THR A 72 -11.29 -0.99 -10.82
C THR A 72 -12.74 -1.31 -10.47
N GLY A 73 -13.70 -0.55 -10.99
CA GLY A 73 -15.12 -0.62 -10.62
C GLY A 73 -15.44 -0.02 -9.25
N LEU A 74 -14.50 0.74 -8.66
CA LEU A 74 -14.74 1.45 -7.40
C LEU A 74 -15.73 2.59 -7.61
N LYS A 75 -16.79 2.63 -6.80
CA LYS A 75 -17.75 3.74 -6.80
C LYS A 75 -17.24 4.90 -5.96
N PHE A 76 -17.54 6.12 -6.36
CA PHE A 76 -17.09 7.33 -5.65
C PHE A 76 -18.27 8.15 -5.17
N ASP A 77 -18.10 8.77 -3.99
CA ASP A 77 -19.03 9.80 -3.51
C ASP A 77 -19.02 10.99 -4.50
N PRO A 78 -20.17 11.56 -4.85
CA PRO A 78 -20.25 12.71 -5.76
C PRO A 78 -19.43 13.94 -5.33
N ARG A 79 -19.05 14.04 -4.06
CA ARG A 79 -18.15 15.08 -3.55
C ARG A 79 -16.69 14.88 -3.95
N CYS A 80 -16.32 13.68 -4.38
CA CYS A 80 -14.98 13.37 -4.85
C CYS A 80 -14.83 13.79 -6.32
N TYR A 81 -14.54 15.08 -6.62
CA TYR A 81 -14.48 15.58 -8.01
C TYR A 81 -13.27 15.13 -8.80
N GLU A 82 -12.27 14.59 -8.16
CA GLU A 82 -11.05 14.09 -8.82
C GLU A 82 -11.01 12.56 -8.81
N THR A 83 -12.14 11.92 -9.06
CA THR A 83 -12.28 10.45 -9.00
C THR A 83 -11.27 9.70 -9.86
N GLY A 84 -10.92 10.23 -11.02
CA GLY A 84 -9.93 9.65 -11.94
C GLY A 84 -8.47 9.81 -11.48
N ARG A 85 -8.21 10.47 -10.34
CA ARG A 85 -6.86 10.71 -9.79
C ARG A 85 -6.55 9.90 -8.53
N LEU A 86 -7.46 9.07 -8.06
CA LEU A 86 -7.12 8.14 -6.98
C LEU A 86 -6.03 7.19 -7.47
N GLY A 87 -4.93 7.11 -6.72
CA GLY A 87 -3.83 6.19 -7.04
C GLY A 87 -4.33 4.76 -7.22
N THR A 88 -3.83 4.08 -8.24
CA THR A 88 -4.26 2.71 -8.58
C THR A 88 -4.11 1.75 -7.40
N ASP A 89 -3.04 1.86 -6.63
CA ASP A 89 -2.78 1.10 -5.41
C ASP A 89 -3.90 1.24 -4.37
N ARG A 90 -4.34 2.48 -4.13
CA ARG A 90 -5.43 2.78 -3.18
C ARG A 90 -6.76 2.21 -3.67
N ALA A 91 -7.10 2.41 -4.94
CA ALA A 91 -8.32 1.87 -5.53
C ALA A 91 -8.33 0.32 -5.50
N VAL A 92 -7.20 -0.31 -5.81
CA VAL A 92 -7.02 -1.77 -5.77
C VAL A 92 -7.19 -2.29 -4.34
N ASN A 93 -6.59 -1.63 -3.34
CA ASN A 93 -6.77 -1.97 -1.93
C ASN A 93 -8.25 -1.87 -1.51
N CYS A 94 -8.97 -0.82 -1.94
CA CYS A 94 -10.41 -0.68 -1.66
C CYS A 94 -11.23 -1.84 -2.25
N ILE A 95 -10.97 -2.24 -3.48
CA ILE A 95 -11.66 -3.37 -4.12
C ILE A 95 -11.37 -4.68 -3.38
N ALA A 96 -10.13 -4.91 -2.98
CA ALA A 96 -9.76 -6.10 -2.21
C ALA A 96 -10.48 -6.15 -0.86
N ALA A 97 -10.47 -5.04 -0.12
CA ALA A 97 -11.11 -4.98 1.19
C ALA A 97 -12.64 -5.14 1.08
N LEU A 98 -13.25 -4.54 0.06
CA LEU A 98 -14.69 -4.67 -0.18
C LEU A 98 -15.10 -6.13 -0.43
N GLU A 99 -14.34 -6.84 -1.26
CA GLU A 99 -14.60 -8.26 -1.58
C GLU A 99 -14.37 -9.19 -0.38
N LYS A 100 -13.29 -8.93 0.40
CA LYS A 100 -12.88 -9.81 1.50
C LYS A 100 -13.63 -9.56 2.80
N TYR A 101 -13.96 -8.31 3.10
CA TYR A 101 -14.43 -7.91 4.43
C TYR A 101 -15.81 -7.24 4.40
N GLY A 102 -16.29 -6.82 3.22
CA GLY A 102 -17.50 -5.98 3.10
C GLY A 102 -17.27 -4.58 3.69
N GLY A 103 -18.17 -3.64 3.38
CA GLY A 103 -18.16 -2.31 4.01
C GLY A 103 -18.97 -2.27 5.32
N PRO A 104 -18.83 -1.21 6.13
CA PRO A 104 -17.90 -0.09 5.97
C PRO A 104 -16.50 -0.41 6.48
N PHE A 105 -15.49 0.27 5.93
CA PHE A 105 -14.12 0.10 6.39
C PHE A 105 -13.24 1.34 6.17
N LEU A 106 -12.16 1.42 6.96
CA LEU A 106 -10.98 2.23 6.72
C LEU A 106 -9.84 1.32 6.29
N ILE A 107 -9.10 1.71 5.25
CA ILE A 107 -7.83 1.07 4.90
C ILE A 107 -6.70 2.00 5.28
N LEU A 108 -5.69 1.46 5.96
CA LEU A 108 -4.41 2.11 6.20
C LEU A 108 -3.32 1.35 5.47
N ASP A 109 -2.69 1.99 4.48
CA ASP A 109 -1.51 1.44 3.81
C ASP A 109 -0.25 2.16 4.31
N PHE A 110 0.59 1.41 5.01
CA PHE A 110 1.83 1.89 5.63
C PHE A 110 3.02 1.71 4.68
N GLY A 111 3.07 2.54 3.65
CA GLY A 111 4.13 2.61 2.64
C GLY A 111 5.10 3.78 2.86
N THR A 112 5.67 4.31 1.79
CA THR A 112 6.48 5.54 1.77
C THR A 112 5.67 6.73 2.30
N ALA A 113 4.47 6.93 1.78
CA ALA A 113 3.42 7.67 2.46
C ALA A 113 2.52 6.68 3.17
N THR A 114 1.82 7.11 4.21
CA THR A 114 0.70 6.36 4.73
C THR A 114 -0.57 6.89 4.08
N THR A 115 -1.43 6.02 3.60
CA THR A 115 -2.75 6.43 3.14
C THR A 115 -3.82 5.91 4.08
N LEU A 116 -4.84 6.72 4.33
CA LEU A 116 -6.07 6.30 4.96
C LEU A 116 -7.20 6.52 3.97
N ASP A 117 -7.92 5.46 3.65
CA ASP A 117 -9.01 5.43 2.68
C ASP A 117 -10.30 4.94 3.35
N ALA A 118 -11.40 5.65 3.14
CA ALA A 118 -12.69 5.36 3.71
C ALA A 118 -13.68 4.88 2.65
N VAL A 119 -14.35 3.75 2.93
CA VAL A 119 -15.40 3.19 2.05
C VAL A 119 -16.64 2.91 2.89
N SER A 120 -17.80 3.32 2.37
CA SER A 120 -19.09 3.12 3.03
C SER A 120 -19.55 1.66 2.97
N ARG A 121 -20.64 1.36 3.69
CA ARG A 121 -21.31 0.06 3.66
C ARG A 121 -21.78 -0.35 2.25
N GLU A 122 -22.15 0.62 1.44
CA GLU A 122 -22.60 0.44 0.05
C GLU A 122 -21.45 0.28 -0.94
N GLY A 123 -20.20 0.26 -0.47
CA GLY A 123 -19.00 0.14 -1.29
C GLY A 123 -18.64 1.42 -2.04
N VAL A 124 -19.00 2.58 -1.50
CA VAL A 124 -18.68 3.89 -2.07
C VAL A 124 -17.46 4.47 -1.37
N TYR A 125 -16.45 4.85 -2.15
CA TYR A 125 -15.29 5.58 -1.64
C TYR A 125 -15.70 6.99 -1.20
N LEU A 126 -15.44 7.29 0.07
CA LEU A 126 -15.87 8.53 0.72
C LEU A 126 -14.78 9.61 0.74
N GLY A 127 -13.54 9.22 0.58
CA GLY A 127 -12.38 10.08 0.69
C GLY A 127 -11.29 9.46 1.55
N GLY A 128 -10.29 10.25 1.89
CA GLY A 128 -9.17 9.79 2.70
C GLY A 128 -8.14 10.88 2.99
N CYS A 129 -7.07 10.52 3.66
CA CYS A 129 -5.94 11.41 3.91
C CYS A 129 -4.60 10.70 3.66
N ILE A 130 -3.54 11.50 3.48
CA ILE A 130 -2.20 11.01 3.14
C ILE A 130 -1.18 11.64 4.09
N PRO A 131 -1.01 11.13 5.31
CA PRO A 131 0.09 11.54 6.16
C PRO A 131 1.43 11.03 5.64
N ALA A 132 2.52 11.70 6.04
CA ALA A 132 3.86 11.23 5.76
C ALA A 132 4.09 9.87 6.44
N GLY A 133 4.70 8.93 5.74
CA GLY A 133 5.14 7.67 6.36
C GLY A 133 6.20 7.91 7.43
N VAL A 134 6.24 7.06 8.45
CA VAL A 134 7.16 7.23 9.58
C VAL A 134 8.63 7.25 9.16
N GLN A 135 9.02 6.42 8.17
CA GLN A 135 10.40 6.41 7.66
C GLN A 135 10.77 7.73 6.98
N VAL A 136 9.89 8.28 6.15
CA VAL A 136 10.09 9.58 5.48
C VAL A 136 10.19 10.70 6.50
N SER A 137 9.39 10.65 7.57
CA SER A 137 9.44 11.63 8.66
C SER A 137 10.78 11.61 9.40
N ILE A 138 11.33 10.43 9.70
CA ILE A 138 12.63 10.27 10.33
C ILE A 138 13.77 10.70 9.37
N ASP A 139 13.71 10.28 8.12
CA ASP A 139 14.71 10.67 7.14
C ASP A 139 14.74 12.19 6.94
N GLY A 140 13.57 12.82 6.92
CA GLY A 140 13.42 14.27 6.88
C GLY A 140 14.02 14.96 8.11
N LEU A 141 13.77 14.43 9.31
CA LEU A 141 14.34 14.92 10.56
C LEU A 141 15.87 14.82 10.54
N PHE A 142 16.41 13.66 10.15
CA PHE A 142 17.85 13.45 10.02
C PHE A 142 18.51 14.41 9.01
N GLN A 143 17.89 14.57 7.82
CA GLN A 143 18.45 15.42 6.76
C GLN A 143 18.43 16.93 7.11
N LYS A 144 17.49 17.36 7.95
CA LYS A 144 17.29 18.78 8.29
C LYS A 144 17.93 19.18 9.62
N THR A 145 18.56 18.25 10.34
CA THR A 145 19.22 18.53 11.61
C THR A 145 20.71 18.19 11.54
N ALA A 146 21.55 18.98 12.26
CA ALA A 146 23.00 18.84 12.21
C ALA A 146 23.55 17.72 13.11
N LEU A 147 22.82 17.35 14.18
CA LEU A 147 23.37 16.51 15.25
C LEU A 147 22.54 15.24 15.58
N LEU A 148 21.36 15.09 14.95
CA LEU A 148 20.54 13.92 15.23
C LEU A 148 21.05 12.69 14.46
N PRO A 149 21.30 11.55 15.15
CA PRO A 149 21.74 10.33 14.49
C PRO A 149 20.59 9.67 13.72
N ARG A 150 20.94 8.81 12.75
CA ARG A 150 19.98 7.86 12.17
C ARG A 150 19.60 6.84 13.24
N VAL A 151 18.31 6.50 13.27
CA VAL A 151 17.76 5.53 14.20
C VAL A 151 16.96 4.47 13.46
N GLU A 152 16.94 3.26 14.02
CA GLU A 152 16.04 2.21 13.57
C GLU A 152 14.62 2.45 14.09
N LEU A 153 13.62 2.03 13.30
CA LEU A 153 12.20 2.07 13.67
C LEU A 153 11.88 0.96 14.67
N VAL A 154 12.19 1.21 15.94
CA VAL A 154 11.87 0.32 17.05
C VAL A 154 11.00 1.09 18.04
N LYS A 155 9.92 0.47 18.53
CA LYS A 155 9.08 1.07 19.55
C LYS A 155 9.84 1.11 20.88
N PRO A 156 10.04 2.28 21.49
CA PRO A 156 10.60 2.37 22.83
C PRO A 156 9.51 2.09 23.89
N ASP A 157 9.94 1.69 25.08
CA ASP A 157 9.04 1.41 26.21
C ASP A 157 8.47 2.69 26.85
N THR A 158 9.16 3.82 26.68
CA THR A 158 8.80 5.08 27.34
C THR A 158 8.83 6.25 26.38
N VAL A 159 7.96 7.24 26.63
CA VAL A 159 7.97 8.52 25.91
C VAL A 159 9.16 9.37 26.34
N LEU A 160 9.48 9.37 27.65
CA LEU A 160 10.56 10.15 28.22
C LEU A 160 11.85 9.31 28.26
N SER A 161 12.65 9.38 27.18
CA SER A 161 13.95 8.74 27.12
C SER A 161 15.07 9.72 27.51
N THR A 162 16.13 9.18 28.11
CA THR A 162 17.33 9.94 28.49
C THR A 162 18.42 9.92 27.42
N THR A 163 18.25 9.18 26.33
CA THR A 163 19.21 9.11 25.23
C THR A 163 18.65 9.74 23.96
N ALA A 164 19.50 10.36 23.13
CA ALA A 164 19.07 10.97 21.87
C ALA A 164 18.37 9.96 20.93
N VAL A 165 18.89 8.74 20.84
CA VAL A 165 18.27 7.66 20.04
C VAL A 165 16.86 7.34 20.54
N GLY A 166 16.70 7.10 21.82
CA GLY A 166 15.39 6.78 22.40
C GLY A 166 14.40 7.94 22.34
N GLN A 167 14.87 9.20 22.45
CA GLN A 167 14.02 10.40 22.26
C GLN A 167 13.48 10.50 20.82
N ILE A 168 14.34 10.23 19.82
CA ILE A 168 13.92 10.22 18.41
C ILE A 168 12.95 9.06 18.18
N GLN A 169 13.23 7.86 18.67
CA GLN A 169 12.34 6.70 18.54
C GLN A 169 10.99 6.95 19.19
N ALA A 170 10.97 7.54 20.40
CA ALA A 170 9.72 7.88 21.09
C ALA A 170 8.88 8.87 20.29
N GLY A 171 9.47 9.97 19.82
CA GLY A 171 8.79 10.94 19.01
C GLY A 171 8.29 10.37 17.67
N ALA A 172 9.15 9.63 16.98
CA ALA A 172 8.83 9.10 15.66
C ALA A 172 7.85 7.92 15.71
N VAL A 173 8.01 6.97 16.61
CA VAL A 173 7.16 5.76 16.65
C VAL A 173 5.91 5.98 17.47
N LEU A 174 6.03 6.40 18.74
CA LEU A 174 4.84 6.60 19.59
C LEU A 174 4.02 7.79 19.14
N GLY A 175 4.67 8.89 18.71
CA GLY A 175 3.98 10.04 18.13
C GLY A 175 3.23 9.69 16.84
N TYR A 176 3.83 8.87 15.98
CA TYR A 176 3.19 8.40 14.76
C TYR A 176 1.98 7.51 15.06
N ILE A 177 2.10 6.54 15.98
CA ILE A 177 0.98 5.68 16.39
C ILE A 177 -0.17 6.54 16.91
N GLY A 178 0.11 7.52 17.78
CA GLY A 178 -0.91 8.44 18.30
C GLY A 178 -1.58 9.27 17.21
N ALA A 179 -0.83 9.71 16.20
CA ALA A 179 -1.41 10.41 15.04
C ALA A 179 -2.32 9.50 14.22
N ILE A 180 -1.93 8.25 13.98
CA ILE A 180 -2.76 7.26 13.28
C ILE A 180 -4.04 6.96 14.06
N GLU A 181 -3.94 6.77 15.38
CA GLU A 181 -5.12 6.56 16.23
C GLU A 181 -6.09 7.74 16.18
N TYR A 182 -5.55 8.96 16.21
CA TYR A 182 -6.36 10.18 16.07
C TYR A 182 -7.13 10.16 14.75
N LEU A 183 -6.44 9.89 13.63
CA LEU A 183 -7.07 9.84 12.30
C LEU A 183 -8.12 8.73 12.21
N ILE A 184 -7.87 7.53 12.76
CA ILE A 184 -8.84 6.43 12.77
C ILE A 184 -10.12 6.85 13.51
N ARG A 185 -9.99 7.40 14.73
CA ARG A 185 -11.16 7.79 15.55
C ARG A 185 -12.01 8.84 14.83
N HIS A 186 -11.39 9.89 14.29
CA HIS A 186 -12.11 10.95 13.60
C HIS A 186 -12.74 10.48 12.29
N ALA A 187 -12.02 9.65 11.50
CA ALA A 187 -12.59 9.08 10.29
C ALA A 187 -13.78 8.15 10.57
N LYS A 188 -13.75 7.36 11.66
CA LYS A 188 -14.92 6.57 12.09
C LYS A 188 -16.11 7.46 12.48
N GLU A 189 -15.86 8.57 13.17
CA GLU A 189 -16.89 9.55 13.51
C GLU A 189 -17.50 10.19 12.26
N GLU A 190 -16.69 10.58 11.29
CA GLU A 190 -17.15 11.16 10.01
C GLU A 190 -17.95 10.18 9.16
N ILE A 191 -17.57 8.89 9.12
CA ILE A 191 -18.34 7.84 8.44
C ILE A 191 -19.69 7.64 9.13
N GLY A 192 -19.76 7.78 10.45
CA GLY A 192 -20.98 7.60 11.24
C GLY A 192 -21.55 6.18 11.24
N GLN A 193 -20.72 5.16 10.95
CA GLN A 193 -21.11 3.76 10.92
C GLN A 193 -20.31 3.00 12.00
N PRO A 194 -20.95 2.58 13.10
CA PRO A 194 -20.24 2.07 14.30
C PRO A 194 -19.41 0.80 14.08
N ASP A 195 -19.80 -0.01 13.12
CA ASP A 195 -19.15 -1.26 12.74
C ASP A 195 -18.05 -1.11 11.68
N THR A 196 -17.57 0.14 11.45
CA THR A 196 -16.46 0.42 10.52
C THR A 196 -15.21 -0.34 10.93
N LYS A 197 -14.80 -1.30 10.10
CA LYS A 197 -13.56 -2.06 10.27
C LYS A 197 -12.34 -1.25 9.87
N VAL A 198 -11.21 -1.51 10.52
CA VAL A 198 -9.92 -0.92 10.19
C VAL A 198 -8.99 -2.00 9.67
N VAL A 199 -8.64 -1.92 8.39
CA VAL A 199 -7.76 -2.86 7.70
C VAL A 199 -6.40 -2.19 7.46
N ALA A 200 -5.33 -2.81 7.93
CA ALA A 200 -3.97 -2.33 7.73
C ALA A 200 -3.22 -3.19 6.70
N THR A 201 -2.47 -2.54 5.82
CA THR A 201 -1.57 -3.16 4.85
C THR A 201 -0.26 -2.38 4.77
N GLY A 202 0.67 -2.80 3.92
CA GLY A 202 1.96 -2.16 3.76
C GLY A 202 3.05 -2.69 4.69
N GLY A 203 4.29 -2.25 4.45
CA GLY A 203 5.48 -2.82 5.09
C GLY A 203 5.59 -2.59 6.59
N LEU A 204 5.01 -1.51 7.10
CA LEU A 204 5.05 -1.15 8.52
C LEU A 204 3.71 -1.40 9.25
N SER A 205 2.75 -2.07 8.60
CA SER A 205 1.43 -2.33 9.16
C SER A 205 1.50 -3.08 10.51
N ARG A 206 2.38 -4.06 10.66
CA ARG A 206 2.57 -4.79 11.91
C ARG A 206 3.14 -3.91 13.02
N LEU A 207 4.11 -3.04 12.72
CA LEU A 207 4.67 -2.12 13.73
C LEU A 207 3.56 -1.28 14.38
N VAL A 208 2.59 -0.83 13.61
CA VAL A 208 1.48 -0.04 14.14
C VAL A 208 0.44 -0.93 14.79
N ALA A 209 0.00 -1.99 14.12
CA ALA A 209 -1.06 -2.88 14.62
C ALA A 209 -0.72 -3.56 15.95
N ASP A 210 0.55 -3.96 16.15
CA ASP A 210 0.99 -4.57 17.41
C ASP A 210 1.01 -3.57 18.58
N ASN A 211 0.74 -2.29 18.32
CA ASN A 211 0.83 -1.20 19.27
C ASN A 211 -0.44 -0.34 19.40
N THR A 212 -1.54 -0.79 18.83
CA THR A 212 -2.87 -0.17 18.95
C THR A 212 -3.97 -1.21 18.86
N GLU A 213 -5.07 -0.99 19.57
CA GLU A 213 -6.27 -1.84 19.49
C GLU A 213 -7.26 -1.37 18.41
N LEU A 214 -6.94 -0.30 17.68
CA LEU A 214 -7.84 0.29 16.68
C LEU A 214 -7.76 -0.36 15.30
N ILE A 215 -6.80 -1.25 15.05
CA ILE A 215 -6.66 -2.00 13.81
C ILE A 215 -7.26 -3.39 13.99
N ASP A 216 -8.30 -3.69 13.24
CA ASP A 216 -9.04 -4.96 13.34
C ASP A 216 -8.37 -6.08 12.54
N VAL A 217 -7.73 -5.74 11.41
CA VAL A 217 -7.13 -6.71 10.47
C VAL A 217 -5.81 -6.19 9.92
N VAL A 218 -4.79 -7.06 9.87
CA VAL A 218 -3.55 -6.82 9.13
C VAL A 218 -3.50 -7.75 7.92
N ASP A 219 -3.53 -7.18 6.71
CA ASP A 219 -3.53 -7.91 5.45
C ASP A 219 -2.39 -7.47 4.53
N PRO A 220 -1.22 -8.12 4.60
CA PRO A 220 -0.06 -7.75 3.79
C PRO A 220 -0.19 -8.13 2.31
N GLN A 221 -1.22 -8.90 1.93
CA GLN A 221 -1.47 -9.34 0.56
C GLN A 221 -2.58 -8.53 -0.14
N LEU A 222 -3.14 -7.52 0.53
CA LEU A 222 -4.34 -6.81 0.10
C LEU A 222 -4.25 -6.32 -1.35
N VAL A 223 -3.16 -5.65 -1.73
CA VAL A 223 -2.97 -5.14 -3.09
C VAL A 223 -2.89 -6.26 -4.14
N LEU A 224 -2.24 -7.39 -3.82
CA LEU A 224 -2.12 -8.52 -4.74
C LEU A 224 -3.47 -9.23 -4.92
N ASP A 225 -4.23 -9.39 -3.84
CA ASP A 225 -5.60 -9.90 -3.90
C ASP A 225 -6.50 -8.99 -4.73
N GLY A 226 -6.39 -7.67 -4.56
CA GLY A 226 -7.14 -6.70 -5.33
C GLY A 226 -6.86 -6.76 -6.83
N LEU A 227 -5.59 -6.86 -7.21
CA LEU A 227 -5.20 -7.05 -8.61
C LEU A 227 -5.78 -8.35 -9.17
N ARG A 228 -5.70 -9.46 -8.42
CA ARG A 228 -6.31 -10.73 -8.82
C ARG A 228 -7.82 -10.61 -9.02
N ILE A 229 -8.53 -9.98 -8.09
CA ILE A 229 -9.99 -9.79 -8.16
C ILE A 229 -10.37 -8.96 -9.40
N ILE A 230 -9.66 -7.87 -9.66
CA ILE A 230 -9.90 -7.02 -10.84
C ILE A 230 -9.65 -7.83 -12.13
N TYR A 231 -8.57 -8.60 -12.19
CA TYR A 231 -8.26 -9.46 -13.32
C TYR A 231 -9.37 -10.49 -13.60
N GLU A 232 -9.85 -11.18 -12.54
CA GLU A 232 -10.91 -12.18 -12.65
C GLU A 232 -12.25 -11.56 -13.10
N ARG A 233 -12.56 -10.34 -12.64
CA ARG A 233 -13.75 -9.59 -13.08
C ARG A 233 -13.67 -9.16 -14.55
N ALA A 234 -12.50 -8.73 -15.01
CA ALA A 234 -12.29 -8.30 -16.39
C ALA A 234 -12.40 -9.44 -17.42
N ARG A 235 -12.37 -10.69 -16.99
CA ARG A 235 -12.48 -11.88 -17.86
C ARG A 235 -13.85 -12.54 -17.88
N ARG A 236 -14.78 -12.03 -17.11
CA ARG A 236 -16.19 -12.48 -17.10
C ARG A 236 -16.97 -11.75 -18.18
#